data_962e3ef9459cdde7c0e4383789759cd2
#
_entry.id   962e3ef9459cdde7c0e4383789759cd2
#
_cell.length_a   1.000
_cell.length_b   1.000
_cell.length_c   1.000
_cell.angle_alpha   90.00
_cell.angle_beta   90.00
_cell.angle_gamma   90.00
#
_symmetry.space_group_name_H-M   'P 1'
#
loop_
_entity.id
_entity.type
_entity.pdbx_description
1 polymer ?
#
loop_
_entity_poly.entity_id
_entity_poly.type
_entity_poly.pdbx_seq_one_letter_code
_entity_poly.pdbx_strand_id
1 'polypeptide(L)'
;IKYKHPIDGKFYRYFPDFLVKVKTASNQIETWVVEIKPYAQTREPKKTDSCRITKRYINEVKTYAINKYKWDYAEAWCKDRNYKFVIFTEKELNIK
;
A
#
# COMPACT_ATOMS: atom_id res chain seq x y z
N ILE A 1 -1.72 12.46 -3.22
CA ILE A 1 -2.62 11.97 -2.16
C ILE A 1 -2.07 12.39 -0.80
N LYS A 2 -2.88 13.04 -0.01
CA LYS A 2 -2.50 13.38 1.36
C LYS A 2 -2.97 12.31 2.32
N TYR A 3 -2.13 11.98 3.28
CA TYR A 3 -2.51 11.05 4.35
C TYR A 3 -2.05 11.59 5.69
N LYS A 4 -2.75 11.20 6.75
CA LYS A 4 -2.37 11.56 8.12
C LYS A 4 -1.43 10.50 8.66
N HIS A 5 -0.23 10.93 9.07
CA HIS A 5 0.77 10.03 9.61
C HIS A 5 0.31 9.48 10.97
N PRO A 6 0.33 8.16 11.18
CA PRO A 6 -0.23 7.57 12.41
C PRO A 6 0.58 7.85 13.65
N ILE A 7 1.84 8.24 13.52
CA ILE A 7 2.73 8.46 14.67
C ILE A 7 2.72 9.93 15.11
N ASP A 8 2.91 10.87 14.16
CA ASP A 8 3.01 12.30 14.51
C ASP A 8 1.73 13.10 14.26
N GLY A 9 0.72 12.50 13.63
CA GLY A 9 -0.55 13.15 13.35
C GLY A 9 -0.51 14.25 12.28
N LYS A 10 0.62 14.45 11.64
CA LYS A 10 0.76 15.44 10.59
C LYS A 10 0.35 14.87 9.24
N PHE A 11 0.00 15.76 8.29
CA PHE A 11 -0.34 15.35 6.93
C PHE A 11 0.91 15.36 6.05
N TYR A 12 1.06 14.30 5.27
CA TYR A 12 2.14 14.15 4.30
C TYR A 12 1.55 13.82 2.93
N ARG A 13 2.35 13.99 1.89
CA ARG A 13 1.97 13.60 0.54
C ARG A 13 2.40 12.16 0.28
N TYR A 14 1.54 11.41 -0.36
CA TYR A 14 1.83 10.05 -0.81
C TYR A 14 1.85 10.03 -2.33
N PHE A 15 2.92 9.52 -2.90
CA PHE A 15 3.10 9.38 -4.34
C PHE A 15 3.13 7.89 -4.70
N PRO A 16 2.01 7.34 -5.22
CA PRO A 16 2.01 5.97 -5.71
C PRO A 16 2.99 5.81 -6.88
N ASP A 17 3.40 4.57 -7.14
CA ASP A 17 4.41 4.31 -8.16
C ASP A 17 3.91 4.63 -9.57
N PHE A 18 2.67 4.25 -9.91
CA PHE A 18 2.15 4.42 -11.26
C PHE A 18 0.69 4.83 -11.28
N LEU A 19 0.35 5.60 -12.29
CA LEU A 19 -1.03 5.86 -12.69
C LEU A 19 -1.17 5.31 -14.11
N VAL A 20 -2.03 4.30 -14.30
CA VAL A 20 -2.17 3.64 -15.58
C VAL A 20 -3.63 3.60 -16.01
N LYS A 21 -3.84 3.65 -17.32
CA LYS A 21 -5.16 3.43 -17.92
C LYS A 21 -5.21 2.01 -18.46
N VAL A 22 -6.24 1.28 -18.08
CA VAL A 22 -6.40 -0.13 -18.43
C VAL A 22 -7.69 -0.31 -19.21
N LYS A 23 -7.61 -1.01 -20.33
CA LYS A 23 -8.79 -1.39 -21.09
C LYS A 23 -9.29 -2.73 -20.58
N THR A 24 -10.54 -2.76 -20.13
CA THR A 24 -11.14 -3.99 -19.62
C THR A 24 -11.66 -4.88 -20.73
N ALA A 25 -12.02 -6.12 -20.40
CA ALA A 25 -12.60 -7.07 -21.35
C ALA A 25 -13.91 -6.55 -21.97
N SER A 26 -14.62 -5.65 -21.29
CA SER A 26 -15.84 -5.02 -21.79
C SER A 26 -15.59 -3.74 -22.59
N ASN A 27 -14.36 -3.48 -23.01
CA ASN A 27 -13.93 -2.30 -23.77
C ASN A 27 -14.05 -0.98 -23.00
N GLN A 28 -14.18 -1.03 -21.68
CA GLN A 28 -14.19 0.17 -20.85
C GLN A 28 -12.77 0.52 -20.44
N ILE A 29 -12.50 1.82 -20.29
CA ILE A 29 -11.21 2.30 -19.83
C ILE A 29 -11.31 2.60 -18.34
N GLU A 30 -10.46 1.96 -17.54
CA GLU A 30 -10.34 2.22 -16.10
C GLU A 30 -9.01 2.88 -15.82
N THR A 31 -8.98 3.76 -14.83
CA THR A 31 -7.74 4.36 -14.34
C THR A 31 -7.35 3.65 -13.05
N TRP A 32 -6.15 3.12 -13.02
CA TRP A 32 -5.61 2.40 -11.86
C TRP A 32 -4.44 3.16 -11.28
N VAL A 33 -4.45 3.31 -9.96
CA VAL A 33 -3.31 3.80 -9.18
C VAL A 33 -2.62 2.57 -8.63
N VAL A 34 -1.36 2.37 -9.01
CA VAL A 34 -0.63 1.13 -8.74
C VAL A 34 0.52 1.41 -7.79
N GLU A 35 0.59 0.63 -6.73
CA GLU A 35 1.71 0.57 -5.81
C GLU A 35 2.37 -0.79 -5.92
N ILE A 36 3.71 -0.81 -6.00
CA ILE A 36 4.47 -2.06 -6.07
C ILE A 36 5.19 -2.26 -4.74
N LYS A 37 4.92 -3.37 -4.07
CA LYS A 37 5.52 -3.71 -2.78
C LYS A 37 5.85 -5.20 -2.72
N PRO A 38 6.93 -5.59 -2.01
CA PRO A 38 7.14 -7.00 -1.72
C PRO A 38 5.96 -7.56 -0.92
N TYR A 39 5.58 -8.78 -1.19
CA TYR A 39 4.43 -9.41 -0.53
C TYR A 39 4.54 -9.36 0.99
N ALA A 40 5.74 -9.58 1.51
CA ALA A 40 5.98 -9.57 2.96
C ALA A 40 5.61 -8.22 3.59
N GLN A 41 5.71 -7.11 2.86
CA GLN A 41 5.36 -5.78 3.36
C GLN A 41 3.86 -5.48 3.29
N THR A 42 3.08 -6.34 2.63
CA THR A 42 1.62 -6.20 2.57
C THR A 42 0.93 -6.95 3.70
N ARG A 43 1.69 -7.66 4.53
CA ARG A 43 1.17 -8.45 5.65
C ARG A 43 1.67 -7.90 6.97
N GLU A 44 0.89 -8.13 8.03
CA GLU A 44 1.32 -7.76 9.36
C GLU A 44 2.61 -8.49 9.73
N PRO A 45 3.62 -7.79 10.28
CA PRO A 45 4.81 -8.45 10.78
C PRO A 45 4.46 -9.45 11.87
N LYS A 46 5.03 -10.65 11.79
CA LYS A 46 4.82 -11.70 12.78
C LYS A 46 5.86 -11.61 13.87
N LYS A 47 5.41 -11.72 15.11
CA LYS A 47 6.31 -11.83 16.25
C LYS A 47 7.00 -13.18 16.19
N THR A 48 8.31 -13.20 16.40
CA THR A 48 9.07 -14.45 16.39
C THR A 48 8.75 -15.30 17.63
N ASP A 49 9.02 -16.60 17.53
CA ASP A 49 8.74 -17.57 18.61
C ASP A 49 9.50 -17.29 19.91
N SER A 50 10.55 -16.50 19.84
CA SER A 50 11.36 -16.15 21.01
C SER A 50 10.66 -15.19 21.98
N CYS A 51 9.48 -14.72 21.67
CA CYS A 51 8.73 -13.72 22.46
C CYS A 51 9.54 -12.46 22.74
N ARG A 52 10.62 -12.25 22.01
CA ARG A 52 11.52 -11.13 22.20
C ARG A 52 11.14 -10.01 21.24
N ILE A 53 10.84 -8.83 21.79
CA ILE A 53 10.57 -7.65 20.98
C ILE A 53 11.91 -7.04 20.59
N THR A 54 12.25 -7.08 19.29
CA THR A 54 13.48 -6.50 18.77
C THR A 54 13.21 -5.16 18.13
N LYS A 55 14.26 -4.35 17.96
CA LYS A 55 14.16 -3.09 17.23
C LYS A 55 13.67 -3.32 15.81
N ARG A 56 14.12 -4.40 15.17
CA ARG A 56 13.68 -4.77 13.83
C ARG A 56 12.17 -4.99 13.78
N TYR A 57 11.63 -5.74 14.74
CA TYR A 57 10.19 -5.99 14.80
C TYR A 57 9.41 -4.69 14.99
N ILE A 58 9.86 -3.82 15.90
CA ILE A 58 9.22 -2.53 16.14
C ILE A 58 9.21 -1.69 14.86
N ASN A 59 10.34 -1.65 14.13
CA ASN A 59 10.43 -0.90 12.89
C ASN A 59 9.51 -1.48 11.80
N GLU A 60 9.41 -2.80 11.71
CA GLU A 60 8.51 -3.45 10.77
C GLU A 60 7.05 -3.11 11.06
N VAL A 61 6.66 -3.12 12.33
CA VAL A 61 5.30 -2.76 12.75
C VAL A 61 4.99 -1.30 12.40
N LYS A 62 5.92 -0.40 12.69
CA LYS A 62 5.76 1.02 12.36
C LYS A 62 5.61 1.24 10.85
N THR A 63 6.48 0.61 10.07
CA THR A 63 6.45 0.71 8.61
C THR A 63 5.13 0.17 8.05
N TYR A 64 4.70 -0.97 8.55
CA TYR A 64 3.41 -1.54 8.14
C TYR A 64 2.24 -0.60 8.46
N ALA A 65 2.22 -0.04 9.66
CA ALA A 65 1.17 0.89 10.07
C ALA A 65 1.13 2.13 9.17
N ILE A 66 2.29 2.72 8.87
CA ILE A 66 2.39 3.89 7.99
C ILE A 66 1.87 3.55 6.60
N ASN A 67 2.32 2.42 6.05
CA ASN A 67 1.88 1.98 4.72
C ASN A 67 0.37 1.74 4.67
N LYS A 68 -0.17 1.12 5.71
CA LYS A 68 -1.61 0.84 5.79
C LYS A 68 -2.42 2.14 5.77
N TYR A 69 -1.98 3.16 6.50
CA TYR A 69 -2.61 4.47 6.48
C TYR A 69 -2.53 5.10 5.09
N LYS A 70 -1.36 5.05 4.46
CA LYS A 70 -1.19 5.56 3.09
C LYS A 70 -2.16 4.89 2.13
N TRP A 71 -2.28 3.56 2.22
CA TRP A 71 -3.13 2.79 1.31
C TRP A 71 -4.61 3.05 1.55
N ASP A 72 -5.02 3.20 2.81
CA ASP A 72 -6.41 3.53 3.13
C ASP A 72 -6.80 4.90 2.58
N TYR A 73 -5.92 5.90 2.71
CA TYR A 73 -6.15 7.22 2.13
C TYR A 73 -6.12 7.18 0.60
N ALA A 74 -5.23 6.38 0.02
CA ALA A 74 -5.16 6.22 -1.43
C ALA A 74 -6.44 5.57 -1.99
N GLU A 75 -6.94 4.56 -1.29
CA GLU A 75 -8.17 3.88 -1.69
C GLU A 75 -9.36 4.84 -1.68
N ALA A 76 -9.50 5.64 -0.61
CA ALA A 76 -10.55 6.65 -0.51
C ALA A 76 -10.42 7.71 -1.61
N TRP A 77 -9.19 8.17 -1.86
CA TRP A 77 -8.92 9.15 -2.92
C TRP A 77 -9.30 8.61 -4.29
N CYS A 78 -8.97 7.35 -4.56
CA CYS A 78 -9.31 6.69 -5.82
C CYS A 78 -10.83 6.49 -5.94
N LYS A 79 -11.48 6.12 -4.86
CA LYS A 79 -12.93 5.91 -4.85
C LYS A 79 -13.68 7.21 -5.21
N ASP A 80 -13.23 8.35 -4.69
CA ASP A 80 -13.82 9.64 -4.99
C ASP A 80 -13.70 10.01 -6.47
N ARG A 81 -12.68 9.49 -7.16
CA ARG A 81 -12.40 9.77 -8.58
C ARG A 81 -12.83 8.66 -9.51
N ASN A 82 -13.45 7.63 -8.97
CA ASN A 82 -13.83 6.44 -9.73
C ASN A 82 -12.60 5.71 -10.33
N TYR A 83 -11.50 5.76 -9.61
CA TYR A 83 -10.26 5.05 -9.94
C TYR A 83 -10.16 3.79 -9.09
N LYS A 84 -9.33 2.84 -9.52
CA LYS A 84 -8.97 1.66 -8.70
C LYS A 84 -7.60 1.85 -8.09
N PHE A 85 -7.47 1.50 -6.80
CA PHE A 85 -6.19 1.42 -6.14
C PHE A 85 -5.80 -0.06 -6.02
N VAL A 86 -4.63 -0.42 -6.56
CA VAL A 86 -4.15 -1.81 -6.53
C VAL A 86 -2.72 -1.85 -6.04
N ILE A 87 -2.42 -2.88 -5.26
CA ILE A 87 -1.06 -3.17 -4.80
C ILE A 87 -0.61 -4.45 -5.50
N PHE A 88 0.45 -4.33 -6.30
CA PHE A 88 1.05 -5.48 -6.95
C PHE A 88 2.29 -5.93 -6.18
N THR A 89 2.39 -7.22 -5.97
CA THR A 89 3.55 -7.86 -5.37
C THR A 89 4.24 -8.72 -6.41
N GLU A 90 5.36 -9.36 -6.03
CA GLU A 90 6.03 -10.31 -6.91
C GLU A 90 5.12 -11.47 -7.33
N LYS A 91 4.06 -11.74 -6.54
CA LYS A 91 3.11 -12.79 -6.86
C LYS A 91 2.24 -12.42 -8.06
N GLU A 92 1.71 -11.20 -8.08
CA GLU A 92 0.88 -10.72 -9.20
C GLU A 92 1.72 -10.46 -10.43
N LEU A 93 2.98 -10.02 -10.26
CA LEU A 93 3.89 -9.74 -11.37
C LEU A 93 4.58 -11.02 -11.87
N ASN A 94 4.38 -12.14 -11.20
CA ASN A 94 4.97 -13.43 -11.55
C ASN A 94 6.50 -13.39 -11.59
N ILE A 95 7.10 -12.62 -10.70
CA ILE A 95 8.55 -12.55 -10.56
C ILE A 95 8.99 -13.64 -9.57
N LYS A 96 9.93 -14.46 -10.01
CA LYS A 96 10.47 -15.54 -9.18
C LYS A 96 11.72 -15.10 -8.41
#